data_098d6da4a61e858db41287ea781b7ec7
#
_entry.id   098d6da4a61e858db41287ea781b7ec7
#
_cell.length_a   1.000
_cell.length_b   1.000
_cell.length_c   1.000
_cell.angle_alpha   90.00
_cell.angle_beta   90.00
_cell.angle_gamma   90.00
#
_symmetry.space_group_name_H-M   'P 1'
#
loop_
_entity.id
_entity.type
_entity.pdbx_description
1 polymer ?
#
loop_
_entity_poly.entity_id
_entity_poly.type
_entity_poly.pdbx_seq_one_letter_code
_entity_poly.pdbx_strand_id
1 'polypeptide(L)'
;AGSDGIMPQTREHLLLARQVGVPKIIVFLNKVDIADPELLELVEEEMRDTLEEYGFERDTPIVKGSAFKALNDPTPENTACIEELLTAMDTWFDDPVRDDQKPFLMPIEDIFTISGRGTVVTGKIERGVVNMNDAVQIVGIRPTADTTVTGIEMFQKTLDQGMAGDNVGILLRGVDKKDVVRGQVLAKPNSITPHTKFEAQLYVLSKEEGGRHSPFFSGYRPQFYFRTTDITGTITLPEGVDMVKPGDNTSIIGELIHPVAMDKGLKFAIREGGRTIASGQVTEISE
;
A
#
# COMPACT_ATOMS: atom_id res chain seq x y z
N ALA A 1 6.48 20.87 -11.94
CA ALA A 1 7.31 22.07 -11.77
C ALA A 1 6.55 23.29 -12.28
N GLY A 2 6.77 24.47 -11.65
CA GLY A 2 6.10 25.70 -12.06
C GLY A 2 6.45 26.14 -13.50
N SER A 3 7.64 25.79 -13.96
CA SER A 3 8.11 26.07 -15.32
C SER A 3 7.50 25.18 -16.41
N ASP A 4 7.05 23.97 -16.05
CA ASP A 4 6.70 22.94 -17.04
C ASP A 4 5.18 22.67 -17.10
N GLY A 5 4.42 23.23 -16.14
CA GLY A 5 2.99 22.97 -16.00
C GLY A 5 2.67 21.54 -15.56
N ILE A 6 1.46 21.08 -15.86
CA ILE A 6 0.98 19.74 -15.52
C ILE A 6 1.40 18.77 -16.64
N MET A 7 2.32 17.87 -16.28
CA MET A 7 2.82 16.84 -17.17
C MET A 7 1.96 15.57 -17.10
N PRO A 8 1.98 14.72 -18.15
CA PRO A 8 1.26 13.43 -18.13
C PRO A 8 1.54 12.58 -16.89
N GLN A 9 2.76 12.59 -16.38
CA GLN A 9 3.16 11.89 -15.15
C GLN A 9 2.42 12.42 -13.91
N THR A 10 2.14 13.73 -13.84
CA THR A 10 1.38 14.31 -12.74
C THR A 10 -0.04 13.72 -12.70
N ARG A 11 -0.69 13.65 -13.87
CA ARG A 11 -2.03 13.04 -14.01
C ARG A 11 -2.02 11.56 -13.65
N GLU A 12 -1.01 10.82 -14.10
CA GLU A 12 -0.83 9.40 -13.75
C GLU A 12 -0.67 9.21 -12.22
N HIS A 13 0.14 10.05 -11.57
CA HIS A 13 0.32 9.98 -10.11
C HIS A 13 -0.96 10.30 -9.36
N LEU A 14 -1.75 11.28 -9.79
CA LEU A 14 -3.05 11.60 -9.18
C LEU A 14 -4.04 10.44 -9.32
N LEU A 15 -4.10 9.84 -10.51
CA LEU A 15 -4.91 8.66 -10.76
C LEU A 15 -4.52 7.50 -9.85
N LEU A 16 -3.23 7.19 -9.77
CA LEU A 16 -2.72 6.12 -8.91
C LEU A 16 -2.99 6.40 -7.43
N ALA A 17 -2.77 7.63 -6.95
CA ALA A 17 -3.08 8.02 -5.59
C ALA A 17 -4.56 7.78 -5.26
N ARG A 18 -5.46 8.14 -6.18
CA ARG A 18 -6.89 7.90 -6.02
C ARG A 18 -7.24 6.42 -6.00
N GLN A 19 -6.64 5.62 -6.89
CA GLN A 19 -6.86 4.17 -6.97
C GLN A 19 -6.44 3.43 -5.70
N VAL A 20 -5.31 3.84 -5.09
CA VAL A 20 -4.86 3.24 -3.81
C VAL A 20 -5.57 3.81 -2.59
N GLY A 21 -6.47 4.79 -2.78
CA GLY A 21 -7.32 5.33 -1.73
C GLY A 21 -6.65 6.38 -0.86
N VAL A 22 -5.67 7.13 -1.39
CA VAL A 22 -5.11 8.31 -0.71
C VAL A 22 -6.22 9.35 -0.52
N PRO A 23 -6.60 9.71 0.72
CA PRO A 23 -7.75 10.57 0.96
C PRO A 23 -7.46 12.06 0.67
N LYS A 24 -6.28 12.54 1.02
CA LYS A 24 -5.86 13.94 0.89
C LYS A 24 -4.45 14.04 0.35
N ILE A 25 -4.17 15.08 -0.40
CA ILE A 25 -2.84 15.39 -0.95
C ILE A 25 -2.51 16.86 -0.70
N ILE A 26 -1.25 17.23 -0.84
CA ILE A 26 -0.75 18.61 -0.89
C ILE A 26 0.10 18.74 -2.13
N VAL A 27 0.03 19.86 -2.80
CA VAL A 27 0.85 20.16 -3.99
C VAL A 27 1.95 21.13 -3.60
N PHE A 28 3.22 20.79 -3.89
CA PHE A 28 4.32 21.71 -3.84
C PHE A 28 4.73 22.10 -5.27
N LEU A 29 4.38 23.32 -5.69
CA LEU A 29 4.72 23.87 -7.00
C LEU A 29 6.16 24.37 -6.98
N ASN A 30 7.08 23.48 -7.34
CA ASN A 30 8.53 23.71 -7.25
C ASN A 30 9.08 24.50 -8.43
N LYS A 31 10.32 25.00 -8.29
CA LYS A 31 11.10 25.75 -9.30
C LYS A 31 10.48 27.09 -9.68
N VAL A 32 9.83 27.77 -8.73
CA VAL A 32 9.24 29.09 -8.99
C VAL A 32 10.27 30.16 -9.30
N ASP A 33 11.53 29.94 -8.93
CA ASP A 33 12.66 30.83 -9.15
C ASP A 33 13.05 30.99 -10.62
N ILE A 34 12.65 30.06 -11.49
CA ILE A 34 12.91 30.08 -12.93
C ILE A 34 11.63 30.12 -13.78
N ALA A 35 10.47 30.19 -13.16
CA ALA A 35 9.17 30.20 -13.81
C ALA A 35 8.69 31.65 -13.99
N ASP A 36 7.93 31.90 -15.05
CA ASP A 36 7.24 33.16 -15.25
C ASP A 36 6.08 33.28 -14.24
N PRO A 37 5.94 34.44 -13.54
CA PRO A 37 4.86 34.63 -12.57
C PRO A 37 3.44 34.45 -13.15
N GLU A 38 3.19 34.92 -14.37
CA GLU A 38 1.89 34.77 -15.04
C GLU A 38 1.63 33.31 -15.37
N LEU A 39 2.66 32.54 -15.75
CA LEU A 39 2.55 31.11 -15.99
C LEU A 39 2.26 30.34 -14.68
N LEU A 40 2.84 30.77 -13.55
CA LEU A 40 2.59 30.11 -12.25
C LEU A 40 1.12 30.20 -11.83
N GLU A 41 0.44 31.31 -12.08
CA GLU A 41 -0.99 31.44 -11.77
C GLU A 41 -1.84 30.51 -12.64
N LEU A 42 -1.52 30.41 -13.93
CA LEU A 42 -2.20 29.50 -14.86
C LEU A 42 -1.99 28.02 -14.47
N VAL A 43 -0.76 27.67 -14.11
CA VAL A 43 -0.42 26.29 -13.67
C VAL A 43 -1.13 25.95 -12.37
N GLU A 44 -1.28 26.90 -11.44
CA GLU A 44 -2.04 26.66 -10.19
C GLU A 44 -3.52 26.39 -10.50
N GLU A 45 -4.15 27.18 -11.36
CA GLU A 45 -5.57 27.00 -11.70
C GLU A 45 -5.78 25.68 -12.45
N GLU A 46 -4.91 25.35 -13.42
CA GLU A 46 -4.94 24.05 -14.11
C GLU A 46 -4.77 22.88 -13.11
N MET A 47 -3.92 23.06 -12.08
CA MET A 47 -3.75 22.06 -11.04
C MET A 47 -5.01 21.86 -10.22
N ARG A 48 -5.72 22.94 -9.84
CA ARG A 48 -6.99 22.86 -9.11
C ARG A 48 -8.06 22.14 -9.90
N ASP A 49 -8.17 22.45 -11.20
CA ASP A 49 -9.11 21.77 -12.09
C ASP A 49 -8.76 20.27 -12.24
N THR A 50 -7.47 19.95 -12.37
CA THR A 50 -7.00 18.57 -12.46
C THR A 50 -7.27 17.80 -11.15
N LEU A 51 -7.05 18.41 -9.98
CA LEU A 51 -7.35 17.80 -8.69
C LEU A 51 -8.83 17.43 -8.57
N GLU A 52 -9.72 18.35 -8.95
CA GLU A 52 -11.17 18.15 -8.94
C GLU A 52 -11.58 17.04 -9.92
N GLU A 53 -11.01 17.01 -11.13
CA GLU A 53 -11.23 15.93 -12.11
C GLU A 53 -10.92 14.54 -11.56
N TYR A 54 -9.84 14.41 -10.76
CA TYR A 54 -9.46 13.15 -10.11
C TYR A 54 -10.13 12.92 -8.75
N GLY A 55 -11.08 13.78 -8.35
CA GLY A 55 -11.90 13.62 -7.14
C GLY A 55 -11.21 14.03 -5.85
N PHE A 56 -10.18 14.87 -5.92
CA PHE A 56 -9.62 15.57 -4.76
C PHE A 56 -10.32 16.92 -4.54
N GLU A 57 -10.16 17.49 -3.35
CA GLU A 57 -10.78 18.76 -3.00
C GLU A 57 -10.12 19.91 -3.76
N ARG A 58 -10.92 20.85 -4.30
CA ARG A 58 -10.41 22.02 -5.04
C ARG A 58 -9.60 22.96 -4.14
N ASP A 59 -9.88 23.00 -2.84
CA ASP A 59 -9.19 23.77 -1.83
C ASP A 59 -7.93 23.08 -1.28
N THR A 60 -7.51 21.95 -1.90
CA THR A 60 -6.22 21.32 -1.63
C THR A 60 -5.10 22.36 -1.58
N PRO A 61 -4.28 22.40 -0.52
CA PRO A 61 -3.19 23.36 -0.40
C PRO A 61 -2.19 23.21 -1.55
N ILE A 62 -1.86 24.35 -2.20
CA ILE A 62 -0.82 24.45 -3.22
C ILE A 62 0.22 25.44 -2.72
N VAL A 63 1.36 24.93 -2.26
CA VAL A 63 2.49 25.74 -1.79
C VAL A 63 3.44 26.00 -2.95
N LYS A 64 3.83 27.26 -3.15
CA LYS A 64 4.76 27.69 -4.21
C LYS A 64 6.15 27.91 -3.64
N GLY A 65 7.19 27.35 -4.24
CA GLY A 65 8.55 27.54 -3.72
C GLY A 65 9.66 27.03 -4.64
N SER A 66 10.90 27.29 -4.20
CA SER A 66 12.10 26.75 -4.81
C SER A 66 12.85 25.92 -3.76
N ALA A 67 12.70 24.61 -3.83
CA ALA A 67 13.45 23.70 -2.96
C ALA A 67 14.97 23.82 -3.19
N PHE A 68 15.39 24.20 -4.40
CA PHE A 68 16.80 24.43 -4.72
C PHE A 68 17.37 25.62 -3.95
N LYS A 69 16.65 26.77 -3.94
CA LYS A 69 17.06 27.95 -3.17
C LYS A 69 17.04 27.67 -1.67
N ALA A 70 15.98 27.07 -1.18
CA ALA A 70 15.87 26.71 0.23
C ALA A 70 17.02 25.82 0.73
N LEU A 71 17.52 24.91 -0.12
CA LEU A 71 18.61 24.00 0.23
C LEU A 71 19.99 24.66 0.12
N ASN A 72 20.26 25.45 -0.94
CA ASN A 72 21.60 25.97 -1.24
C ASN A 72 21.87 27.35 -0.64
N ASP A 73 20.83 28.14 -0.35
CA ASP A 73 20.90 29.45 0.30
C ASP A 73 19.76 29.58 1.32
N PRO A 74 19.89 28.94 2.51
CA PRO A 74 18.82 28.81 3.50
C PRO A 74 18.59 30.11 4.29
N THR A 75 18.24 31.19 3.59
CA THR A 75 17.75 32.41 4.23
C THR A 75 16.31 32.25 4.68
N PRO A 76 15.81 33.04 5.65
CA PRO A 76 14.41 33.00 6.05
C PRO A 76 13.41 33.17 4.89
N GLU A 77 13.75 33.99 3.91
CA GLU A 77 12.95 34.22 2.70
C GLU A 77 12.88 32.96 1.81
N ASN A 78 14.03 32.31 1.59
CA ASN A 78 14.11 31.11 0.76
C ASN A 78 13.52 29.87 1.41
N THR A 79 13.53 29.79 2.77
CA THR A 79 12.98 28.65 3.53
C THR A 79 11.51 28.80 3.89
N ALA A 80 10.93 30.00 3.75
CA ALA A 80 9.53 30.26 4.10
C ALA A 80 8.54 29.29 3.43
N CYS A 81 8.77 28.95 2.15
CA CYS A 81 7.93 27.99 1.43
C CYS A 81 7.99 26.57 2.01
N ILE A 82 9.09 26.18 2.66
CA ILE A 82 9.21 24.90 3.35
C ILE A 82 8.44 24.92 4.67
N GLU A 83 8.53 26.02 5.41
CA GLU A 83 7.75 26.21 6.66
C GLU A 83 6.25 26.24 6.35
N GLU A 84 5.84 26.90 5.25
CA GLU A 84 4.46 26.90 4.78
C GLU A 84 4.00 25.47 4.41
N LEU A 85 4.83 24.70 3.70
CA LEU A 85 4.52 23.30 3.38
C LEU A 85 4.34 22.45 4.65
N LEU A 86 5.23 22.58 5.63
CA LEU A 86 5.11 21.87 6.90
C LEU A 86 3.84 22.26 7.65
N THR A 87 3.53 23.57 7.70
CA THR A 87 2.29 24.06 8.31
C THR A 87 1.05 23.53 7.60
N ALA A 88 1.07 23.49 6.25
CA ALA A 88 0.00 22.89 5.47
C ALA A 88 -0.14 21.39 5.76
N MET A 89 0.96 20.66 5.93
CA MET A 89 0.91 19.23 6.31
C MET A 89 0.28 19.03 7.68
N ASP A 90 0.65 19.84 8.68
CA ASP A 90 0.13 19.75 10.05
C ASP A 90 -1.36 20.12 10.16
N THR A 91 -1.85 20.98 9.26
CA THR A 91 -3.24 21.48 9.33
C THR A 91 -4.21 20.80 8.36
N TRP A 92 -3.69 20.28 7.23
CA TRP A 92 -4.50 19.67 6.18
C TRP A 92 -4.74 18.17 6.38
N PHE A 93 -3.72 17.46 6.83
CA PHE A 93 -3.86 16.03 7.07
C PHE A 93 -4.44 15.77 8.45
N ASP A 94 -5.47 14.92 8.48
CA ASP A 94 -5.98 14.38 9.73
C ASP A 94 -4.99 13.34 10.29
N ASP A 95 -4.92 13.22 11.60
CA ASP A 95 -4.17 12.15 12.23
C ASP A 95 -4.69 10.79 11.75
N PRO A 96 -3.83 9.88 11.28
CA PRO A 96 -4.29 8.60 10.80
C PRO A 96 -4.91 7.79 11.93
N VAL A 97 -6.12 7.26 11.69
CA VAL A 97 -6.75 6.33 12.62
C VAL A 97 -5.93 5.04 12.63
N ARG A 98 -5.27 4.78 13.75
CA ARG A 98 -4.50 3.56 13.97
C ARG A 98 -5.42 2.45 14.47
N ASP A 99 -5.39 1.30 13.81
CA ASP A 99 -6.20 0.13 14.15
C ASP A 99 -5.48 -0.71 15.24
N ASP A 100 -5.20 -0.08 16.38
CA ASP A 100 -4.40 -0.64 17.49
C ASP A 100 -5.20 -1.59 18.40
N GLN A 101 -6.54 -1.54 18.35
CA GLN A 101 -7.42 -2.37 19.19
C GLN A 101 -7.61 -3.78 18.63
N LYS A 102 -7.32 -4.02 17.35
CA LYS A 102 -7.39 -5.33 16.74
C LYS A 102 -6.18 -6.21 17.11
N PRO A 103 -6.30 -7.53 16.96
CA PRO A 103 -5.14 -8.42 17.12
C PRO A 103 -3.99 -8.03 16.21
N PHE A 104 -2.76 -8.04 16.73
CA PHE A 104 -1.54 -7.72 15.99
C PHE A 104 -1.41 -8.50 14.69
N LEU A 105 -1.06 -7.78 13.62
CA LEU A 105 -0.74 -8.35 12.31
C LEU A 105 0.26 -7.47 11.58
N MET A 106 1.35 -8.06 11.09
CA MET A 106 2.37 -7.42 10.27
C MET A 106 2.72 -8.30 9.07
N PRO A 107 2.45 -7.87 7.83
CA PRO A 107 2.95 -8.54 6.63
C PRO A 107 4.48 -8.50 6.58
N ILE A 108 5.11 -9.62 6.27
CA ILE A 108 6.57 -9.73 6.15
C ILE A 108 7.01 -9.24 4.77
N GLU A 109 7.84 -8.21 4.73
CA GLU A 109 8.39 -7.62 3.51
C GLU A 109 9.78 -8.17 3.20
N ASP A 110 10.70 -8.08 4.18
CA ASP A 110 12.06 -8.56 4.05
C ASP A 110 12.50 -9.37 5.27
N ILE A 111 13.54 -10.20 5.08
CA ILE A 111 14.05 -11.11 6.09
C ILE A 111 15.58 -11.00 6.13
N PHE A 112 16.10 -10.67 7.28
CA PHE A 112 17.53 -10.51 7.53
C PHE A 112 18.01 -11.48 8.62
N THR A 113 19.31 -11.80 8.59
CA THR A 113 19.97 -12.52 9.68
C THR A 113 20.98 -11.59 10.33
N ILE A 114 20.88 -11.41 11.63
CA ILE A 114 21.88 -10.69 12.42
C ILE A 114 22.75 -11.74 13.14
N SER A 115 24.06 -11.73 12.84
CA SER A 115 25.03 -12.65 13.47
C SER A 115 24.93 -12.58 15.00
N GLY A 116 24.72 -13.75 15.64
CA GLY A 116 24.62 -13.86 17.10
C GLY A 116 23.28 -13.40 17.70
N ARG A 117 22.35 -12.84 16.91
CA ARG A 117 21.05 -12.37 17.40
C ARG A 117 19.87 -13.19 16.86
N GLY A 118 19.92 -13.63 15.59
CA GLY A 118 18.85 -14.42 14.99
C GLY A 118 18.25 -13.80 13.72
N THR A 119 17.03 -14.20 13.40
CA THR A 119 16.29 -13.74 12.22
C THR A 119 15.46 -12.52 12.56
N VAL A 120 15.60 -11.47 11.74
CA VAL A 120 14.78 -10.26 11.77
C VAL A 120 13.85 -10.26 10.57
N VAL A 121 12.58 -10.03 10.81
CA VAL A 121 11.57 -9.79 9.77
C VAL A 121 11.18 -8.32 9.80
N THR A 122 11.05 -7.70 8.63
CA THR A 122 10.63 -6.30 8.52
C THR A 122 9.28 -6.19 7.85
N GLY A 123 8.55 -5.16 8.20
CA GLY A 123 7.26 -4.85 7.60
C GLY A 123 6.57 -3.67 8.29
N LYS A 124 5.47 -3.23 7.71
CA LYS A 124 4.58 -2.27 8.32
C LYS A 124 3.53 -3.01 9.16
N ILE A 125 3.37 -2.64 10.41
CA ILE A 125 2.29 -3.17 11.24
C ILE A 125 0.96 -2.71 10.65
N GLU A 126 0.15 -3.65 10.18
CA GLU A 126 -1.16 -3.38 9.55
C GLU A 126 -2.20 -3.02 10.62
N ARG A 127 -2.19 -3.75 11.73
CA ARG A 127 -3.13 -3.58 12.85
C ARG A 127 -2.56 -4.10 14.16
N GLY A 128 -3.13 -3.62 15.25
CA GLY A 128 -2.81 -4.04 16.62
C GLY A 128 -1.48 -3.52 17.13
N VAL A 129 -1.08 -4.11 18.22
CA VAL A 129 0.13 -3.77 18.98
C VAL A 129 0.91 -5.02 19.26
N VAL A 130 2.24 -4.94 19.21
CA VAL A 130 3.18 -5.98 19.58
C VAL A 130 4.20 -5.47 20.59
N ASN A 131 4.45 -6.24 21.63
CA ASN A 131 5.40 -5.90 22.69
C ASN A 131 6.60 -6.86 22.68
N MET A 132 7.65 -6.46 23.34
CA MET A 132 8.77 -7.34 23.67
C MET A 132 8.26 -8.58 24.45
N ASN A 133 8.73 -9.74 24.06
CA ASN A 133 8.39 -11.06 24.61
C ASN A 133 6.98 -11.57 24.28
N ASP A 134 6.23 -10.89 23.43
CA ASP A 134 4.96 -11.41 22.94
C ASP A 134 5.16 -12.70 22.15
N ALA A 135 4.26 -13.68 22.38
CA ALA A 135 4.13 -14.85 21.53
C ALA A 135 3.44 -14.44 20.22
N VAL A 136 3.98 -14.87 19.09
CA VAL A 136 3.46 -14.57 17.75
C VAL A 136 3.53 -15.80 16.85
N GLN A 137 2.76 -15.80 15.77
CA GLN A 137 2.76 -16.85 14.75
C GLN A 137 3.19 -16.28 13.40
N ILE A 138 3.95 -17.08 12.66
CA ILE A 138 4.26 -16.85 11.24
C ILE A 138 3.23 -17.66 10.44
N VAL A 139 2.36 -16.98 9.68
CA VAL A 139 1.19 -17.57 9.03
C VAL A 139 1.22 -17.34 7.52
N GLY A 140 0.81 -18.35 6.75
CA GLY A 140 0.67 -18.30 5.28
C GLY A 140 1.84 -18.97 4.55
N ILE A 141 1.62 -19.38 3.31
CA ILE A 141 2.56 -19.99 2.36
C ILE A 141 3.14 -21.33 2.85
N ARG A 142 3.62 -21.38 4.08
CA ARG A 142 4.20 -22.54 4.77
C ARG A 142 3.35 -22.91 5.99
N PRO A 143 3.56 -24.09 6.59
CA PRO A 143 2.93 -24.44 7.85
C PRO A 143 3.14 -23.35 8.90
N THR A 144 2.09 -23.03 9.63
CA THR A 144 2.13 -22.04 10.72
C THR A 144 3.17 -22.42 11.77
N ALA A 145 4.01 -21.46 12.17
CA ALA A 145 5.05 -21.66 13.16
C ALA A 145 4.92 -20.64 14.31
N ASP A 146 5.05 -21.15 15.54
CA ASP A 146 5.05 -20.32 16.75
C ASP A 146 6.45 -19.77 17.02
N THR A 147 6.53 -18.51 17.48
CA THR A 147 7.77 -17.87 17.90
C THR A 147 7.50 -16.77 18.92
N THR A 148 8.57 -16.11 19.37
CA THR A 148 8.50 -15.04 20.36
C THR A 148 9.30 -13.84 19.86
N VAL A 149 8.77 -12.65 20.06
CA VAL A 149 9.45 -11.38 19.77
C VAL A 149 10.56 -11.15 20.80
N THR A 150 11.80 -10.97 20.33
CA THR A 150 12.97 -10.72 21.19
C THR A 150 13.61 -9.36 20.96
N GLY A 151 13.12 -8.61 19.97
CA GLY A 151 13.56 -7.24 19.68
C GLY A 151 12.60 -6.56 18.73
N ILE A 152 12.39 -5.26 18.92
CA ILE A 152 11.63 -4.39 18.02
C ILE A 152 12.52 -3.18 17.73
N GLU A 153 12.78 -2.88 16.47
CA GLU A 153 13.62 -1.75 16.07
C GLU A 153 12.92 -0.92 14.99
N MET A 154 13.01 0.39 15.12
CA MET A 154 12.54 1.36 14.12
C MET A 154 13.57 2.50 14.01
N PHE A 155 14.03 2.82 12.78
CA PHE A 155 15.05 3.85 12.53
C PHE A 155 16.30 3.71 13.41
N GLN A 156 16.81 2.47 13.57
CA GLN A 156 17.97 2.13 14.39
C GLN A 156 17.79 2.39 15.91
N LYS A 157 16.54 2.55 16.35
CA LYS A 157 16.20 2.67 17.77
C LYS A 157 15.43 1.43 18.22
N THR A 158 15.84 0.88 19.35
CA THR A 158 15.10 -0.22 20.00
C THR A 158 13.84 0.35 20.65
N LEU A 159 12.74 -0.36 20.46
CA LEU A 159 11.43 -0.04 21.03
C LEU A 159 10.97 -1.16 21.97
N ASP A 160 10.21 -0.81 23.00
CA ASP A 160 9.53 -1.78 23.84
C ASP A 160 8.26 -2.31 23.20
N GLN A 161 7.67 -1.52 22.29
CA GLN A 161 6.38 -1.75 21.65
C GLN A 161 6.39 -1.21 20.22
N GLY A 162 5.70 -1.92 19.31
CA GLY A 162 5.33 -1.44 17.97
C GLY A 162 3.80 -1.43 17.81
N MET A 163 3.26 -0.46 17.08
CA MET A 163 1.82 -0.30 16.89
C MET A 163 1.43 -0.12 15.42
N ALA A 164 0.15 -0.29 15.13
CA ALA A 164 -0.40 -0.11 13.79
C ALA A 164 0.12 1.17 13.11
N GLY A 165 0.62 1.02 11.88
CA GLY A 165 1.23 2.10 11.10
C GLY A 165 2.75 2.18 11.19
N ASP A 166 3.40 1.58 12.20
CA ASP A 166 4.84 1.60 12.34
C ASP A 166 5.54 0.65 11.35
N ASN A 167 6.64 1.10 10.74
CA ASN A 167 7.55 0.25 9.97
C ASN A 167 8.65 -0.23 10.91
N VAL A 168 8.66 -1.53 11.19
CA VAL A 168 9.56 -2.11 12.20
C VAL A 168 10.34 -3.31 11.68
N GLY A 169 11.50 -3.55 12.30
CA GLY A 169 12.21 -4.82 12.26
C GLY A 169 11.91 -5.59 13.55
N ILE A 170 11.40 -6.80 13.45
CA ILE A 170 11.10 -7.66 14.60
C ILE A 170 12.06 -8.84 14.63
N LEU A 171 12.81 -8.96 15.71
CA LEU A 171 13.72 -10.07 15.98
C LEU A 171 12.93 -11.25 16.57
N LEU A 172 13.07 -12.42 15.97
CA LEU A 172 12.33 -13.63 16.32
C LEU A 172 13.24 -14.69 16.97
N ARG A 173 12.72 -15.37 17.98
CA ARG A 173 13.42 -16.44 18.70
C ARG A 173 13.35 -17.76 17.97
N GLY A 174 14.50 -18.42 17.74
CA GLY A 174 14.55 -19.80 17.28
C GLY A 174 14.01 -20.03 15.87
N VAL A 175 13.99 -18.99 15.03
CA VAL A 175 13.53 -19.04 13.64
C VAL A 175 14.73 -18.87 12.72
N ASP A 176 14.94 -19.79 11.80
CA ASP A 176 15.95 -19.66 10.75
C ASP A 176 15.40 -18.83 9.57
N LYS A 177 16.27 -18.03 8.94
CA LYS A 177 15.90 -17.26 7.73
C LYS A 177 15.26 -18.11 6.62
N LYS A 178 15.71 -19.36 6.47
CA LYS A 178 15.17 -20.29 5.45
C LYS A 178 13.72 -20.73 5.73
N ASP A 179 13.23 -20.59 6.97
CA ASP A 179 11.90 -21.03 7.39
C ASP A 179 10.83 -19.94 7.22
N VAL A 180 11.26 -18.69 6.96
CA VAL A 180 10.38 -17.55 6.72
C VAL A 180 10.53 -17.11 5.26
N VAL A 181 9.41 -16.70 4.66
CA VAL A 181 9.39 -16.16 3.31
C VAL A 181 8.56 -14.87 3.26
N ARG A 182 8.94 -13.97 2.36
CA ARG A 182 8.15 -12.77 2.04
C ARG A 182 6.73 -13.19 1.68
N GLY A 183 5.74 -12.43 2.15
CA GLY A 183 4.34 -12.70 1.91
C GLY A 183 3.62 -13.49 2.99
N GLN A 184 4.37 -14.09 3.94
CA GLN A 184 3.78 -14.54 5.20
C GLN A 184 3.43 -13.32 6.06
N VAL A 185 2.62 -13.53 7.09
CA VAL A 185 2.35 -12.51 8.11
C VAL A 185 2.86 -12.96 9.47
N LEU A 186 3.32 -12.00 10.27
CA LEU A 186 3.52 -12.17 11.69
C LEU A 186 2.24 -11.71 12.38
N ALA A 187 1.64 -12.54 13.22
CA ALA A 187 0.33 -12.28 13.81
C ALA A 187 0.24 -12.74 15.26
N LYS A 188 -0.71 -12.18 16.01
CA LYS A 188 -1.08 -12.70 17.31
C LYS A 188 -1.56 -14.16 17.16
N PRO A 189 -1.18 -15.09 18.07
CA PRO A 189 -1.56 -16.50 17.95
C PRO A 189 -3.06 -16.69 17.74
N ASN A 190 -3.41 -17.53 16.75
CA ASN A 190 -4.78 -17.89 16.38
C ASN A 190 -5.70 -16.72 15.97
N SER A 191 -5.15 -15.59 15.58
CA SER A 191 -5.93 -14.42 15.17
C SER A 191 -6.18 -14.34 13.66
N ILE A 192 -5.49 -15.14 12.87
CA ILE A 192 -5.66 -15.25 11.41
C ILE A 192 -5.27 -16.66 10.98
N THR A 193 -5.93 -17.16 9.94
CA THR A 193 -5.68 -18.49 9.36
C THR A 193 -5.28 -18.37 7.88
N PRO A 194 -4.48 -19.32 7.37
CA PRO A 194 -4.12 -19.37 5.96
C PRO A 194 -5.17 -20.16 5.16
N HIS A 195 -5.56 -19.61 3.98
CA HIS A 195 -6.58 -20.21 3.11
C HIS A 195 -6.11 -20.23 1.66
N THR A 196 -6.57 -21.22 0.90
CA THR A 196 -6.33 -21.32 -0.54
C THR A 196 -7.55 -20.94 -1.36
N LYS A 197 -8.76 -21.04 -0.80
CA LYS A 197 -10.02 -20.83 -1.52
C LYS A 197 -10.83 -19.71 -0.88
N PHE A 198 -11.34 -18.81 -1.70
CA PHE A 198 -12.10 -17.64 -1.25
C PHE A 198 -13.08 -17.18 -2.33
N GLU A 199 -14.12 -16.46 -1.90
CA GLU A 199 -14.98 -15.68 -2.78
C GLU A 199 -14.63 -14.21 -2.69
N ALA A 200 -14.76 -13.49 -3.79
CA ALA A 200 -14.43 -12.07 -3.84
C ALA A 200 -15.29 -11.29 -4.82
N GLN A 201 -15.50 -10.02 -4.54
CA GLN A 201 -15.90 -9.04 -5.54
C GLN A 201 -14.66 -8.56 -6.29
N LEU A 202 -14.75 -8.51 -7.61
CA LEU A 202 -13.69 -8.12 -8.51
C LEU A 202 -14.16 -7.01 -9.45
N TYR A 203 -13.38 -5.94 -9.54
CA TYR A 203 -13.49 -4.92 -10.58
C TYR A 203 -12.36 -5.11 -11.59
N VAL A 204 -12.69 -5.29 -12.85
CA VAL A 204 -11.72 -5.43 -13.94
C VAL A 204 -11.47 -4.07 -14.56
N LEU A 205 -10.24 -3.58 -14.49
CA LEU A 205 -9.85 -2.29 -15.04
C LEU A 205 -10.19 -2.20 -16.53
N SER A 206 -10.78 -1.08 -16.95
CA SER A 206 -11.04 -0.78 -18.34
C SER A 206 -9.73 -0.55 -19.12
N LYS A 207 -9.82 -0.50 -20.44
CA LYS A 207 -8.67 -0.18 -21.30
C LYS A 207 -8.10 1.21 -21.01
N GLU A 208 -8.97 2.18 -20.74
CA GLU A 208 -8.63 3.56 -20.44
C GLU A 208 -7.90 3.69 -19.11
N GLU A 209 -8.22 2.83 -18.15
CA GLU A 209 -7.52 2.70 -16.86
C GLU A 209 -6.22 1.89 -16.92
N GLY A 210 -5.75 1.51 -18.12
CA GLY A 210 -4.54 0.71 -18.30
C GLY A 210 -4.73 -0.79 -18.10
N GLY A 211 -5.97 -1.27 -18.02
CA GLY A 211 -6.34 -2.66 -17.86
C GLY A 211 -6.20 -3.51 -19.13
N ARG A 212 -6.88 -4.64 -19.16
CA ARG A 212 -6.88 -5.58 -20.29
C ARG A 212 -7.65 -5.02 -21.50
N HIS A 213 -7.33 -5.57 -22.69
CA HIS A 213 -8.06 -5.31 -23.92
C HIS A 213 -9.04 -6.43 -24.30
N SER A 214 -8.94 -7.59 -23.64
CA SER A 214 -9.71 -8.78 -23.95
C SER A 214 -10.41 -9.33 -22.70
N PRO A 215 -11.58 -9.96 -22.83
CA PRO A 215 -12.23 -10.64 -21.73
C PRO A 215 -11.41 -11.84 -21.24
N PHE A 216 -11.74 -12.32 -20.03
CA PHE A 216 -11.27 -13.61 -19.55
C PHE A 216 -12.44 -14.53 -19.19
N PHE A 217 -12.16 -15.80 -19.08
CA PHE A 217 -13.13 -16.88 -18.87
C PHE A 217 -12.82 -17.63 -17.60
N SER A 218 -13.75 -18.48 -17.16
CA SER A 218 -13.52 -19.40 -16.05
C SER A 218 -12.29 -20.28 -16.35
N GLY A 219 -11.46 -20.51 -15.33
CA GLY A 219 -10.16 -21.20 -15.47
C GLY A 219 -8.97 -20.27 -15.77
N TYR A 220 -9.18 -18.95 -15.85
CA TYR A 220 -8.09 -17.98 -15.99
C TYR A 220 -7.14 -18.03 -14.79
N ARG A 221 -5.83 -17.99 -15.03
CA ARG A 221 -4.78 -18.18 -14.01
C ARG A 221 -3.81 -17.01 -13.94
N PRO A 222 -4.21 -15.88 -13.32
CA PRO A 222 -3.33 -14.72 -13.11
C PRO A 222 -2.49 -14.82 -11.83
N GLN A 223 -1.71 -13.74 -11.57
CA GLN A 223 -1.05 -13.49 -10.30
C GLN A 223 -1.97 -12.66 -9.40
N PHE A 224 -2.26 -13.18 -8.22
CA PHE A 224 -2.96 -12.47 -7.14
C PHE A 224 -1.95 -11.83 -6.21
N TYR A 225 -2.11 -10.54 -5.96
CA TYR A 225 -1.26 -9.76 -5.06
C TYR A 225 -2.01 -9.49 -3.76
N PHE A 226 -1.69 -10.25 -2.73
CA PHE A 226 -2.18 -10.06 -1.37
C PHE A 226 -1.06 -9.47 -0.50
N ARG A 227 -1.27 -8.28 0.08
CA ARG A 227 -0.24 -7.62 0.90
C ARG A 227 1.13 -7.57 0.19
N THR A 228 2.09 -8.34 0.69
CA THR A 228 3.48 -8.35 0.21
C THR A 228 3.83 -9.54 -0.69
N THR A 229 2.84 -10.40 -1.01
CA THR A 229 3.05 -11.60 -1.83
C THR A 229 2.29 -11.57 -3.14
N ASP A 230 2.84 -12.26 -4.13
CA ASP A 230 2.20 -12.61 -5.38
C ASP A 230 2.07 -14.13 -5.49
N ILE A 231 0.85 -14.59 -5.73
CA ILE A 231 0.55 -16.03 -5.81
C ILE A 231 -0.31 -16.31 -7.04
N THR A 232 0.08 -17.32 -7.80
CA THR A 232 -0.75 -17.82 -8.90
C THR A 232 -2.04 -18.43 -8.33
N GLY A 233 -3.17 -18.08 -8.92
CA GLY A 233 -4.45 -18.68 -8.57
C GLY A 233 -5.33 -18.86 -9.80
N THR A 234 -6.35 -19.68 -9.68
CA THR A 234 -7.35 -19.92 -10.70
C THR A 234 -8.63 -19.16 -10.35
N ILE A 235 -9.22 -18.49 -11.34
CA ILE A 235 -10.52 -17.83 -11.20
C ILE A 235 -11.61 -18.73 -11.76
N THR A 236 -12.63 -18.98 -10.97
CA THR A 236 -13.89 -19.58 -11.41
C THR A 236 -14.98 -18.52 -11.36
N LEU A 237 -15.70 -18.38 -12.46
CA LEU A 237 -16.82 -17.43 -12.56
C LEU A 237 -18.11 -18.06 -12.02
N PRO A 238 -19.05 -17.25 -11.51
CA PRO A 238 -20.34 -17.73 -11.05
C PRO A 238 -21.14 -18.41 -12.18
N GLU A 239 -22.08 -19.27 -11.81
CA GLU A 239 -22.98 -19.92 -12.74
C GLU A 239 -23.76 -18.89 -13.56
N GLY A 240 -23.79 -19.08 -14.89
CA GLY A 240 -24.45 -18.16 -15.84
C GLY A 240 -23.56 -16.99 -16.29
N VAL A 241 -22.32 -16.87 -15.83
CA VAL A 241 -21.34 -15.88 -16.31
C VAL A 241 -20.30 -16.58 -17.19
N ASP A 242 -20.41 -16.41 -18.50
CA ASP A 242 -19.50 -17.05 -19.44
C ASP A 242 -18.14 -16.36 -19.52
N MET A 243 -18.11 -15.02 -19.43
CA MET A 243 -16.91 -14.22 -19.51
C MET A 243 -17.03 -12.93 -18.71
N VAL A 244 -15.89 -12.33 -18.37
CA VAL A 244 -15.78 -11.00 -17.74
C VAL A 244 -14.98 -10.07 -18.66
N LYS A 245 -15.52 -8.89 -18.91
CA LYS A 245 -14.94 -7.87 -19.80
C LYS A 245 -14.22 -6.78 -19.01
N PRO A 246 -13.27 -6.06 -19.64
CA PRO A 246 -12.74 -4.82 -19.07
C PRO A 246 -13.86 -3.84 -18.71
N GLY A 247 -13.82 -3.26 -17.50
CA GLY A 247 -14.85 -2.38 -16.93
C GLY A 247 -15.94 -3.10 -16.14
N ASP A 248 -15.98 -4.43 -16.12
CA ASP A 248 -17.01 -5.19 -15.40
C ASP A 248 -16.71 -5.30 -13.90
N ASN A 249 -17.78 -5.33 -13.11
CA ASN A 249 -17.80 -5.77 -11.72
C ASN A 249 -18.44 -7.17 -11.65
N THR A 250 -17.76 -8.11 -10.97
CA THR A 250 -18.25 -9.49 -10.86
C THR A 250 -17.82 -10.14 -9.55
N SER A 251 -18.59 -11.13 -9.11
CA SER A 251 -18.14 -12.05 -8.09
C SER A 251 -17.28 -13.14 -8.71
N ILE A 252 -16.27 -13.60 -7.98
CA ILE A 252 -15.41 -14.71 -8.40
C ILE A 252 -15.17 -15.67 -7.26
N ILE A 253 -14.84 -16.91 -7.59
CA ILE A 253 -14.20 -17.87 -6.69
C ILE A 253 -12.72 -17.94 -7.08
N GLY A 254 -11.83 -17.62 -6.15
CA GLY A 254 -10.38 -17.74 -6.30
C GLY A 254 -9.85 -18.98 -5.62
N GLU A 255 -8.95 -19.72 -6.30
CA GLU A 255 -8.24 -20.86 -5.74
C GLU A 255 -6.73 -20.67 -5.97
N LEU A 256 -5.98 -20.48 -4.88
CA LEU A 256 -4.54 -20.20 -4.87
C LEU A 256 -3.73 -21.49 -4.81
N ILE A 257 -2.53 -21.49 -5.42
CA ILE A 257 -1.62 -22.65 -5.37
C ILE A 257 -0.93 -22.82 -4.01
N HIS A 258 -0.92 -21.77 -3.16
CA HIS A 258 -0.41 -21.80 -1.80
C HIS A 258 -1.34 -21.05 -0.86
N PRO A 259 -1.45 -21.45 0.41
CA PRO A 259 -2.32 -20.78 1.37
C PRO A 259 -1.79 -19.39 1.74
N VAL A 260 -2.67 -18.41 1.80
CA VAL A 260 -2.38 -17.04 2.22
C VAL A 260 -3.15 -16.72 3.48
N ALA A 261 -2.49 -16.04 4.42
CA ALA A 261 -3.17 -15.48 5.58
C ALA A 261 -4.20 -14.43 5.13
N MET A 262 -5.48 -14.71 5.31
CA MET A 262 -6.54 -13.80 4.84
C MET A 262 -7.71 -13.72 5.80
N ASP A 263 -8.33 -12.55 5.80
CA ASP A 263 -9.58 -12.25 6.48
C ASP A 263 -10.61 -11.78 5.45
N LYS A 264 -11.88 -11.88 5.79
CA LYS A 264 -12.96 -11.23 5.07
C LYS A 264 -12.71 -9.71 5.02
N GLY A 265 -12.88 -9.12 3.85
CA GLY A 265 -12.58 -7.71 3.61
C GLY A 265 -11.15 -7.43 3.12
N LEU A 266 -10.25 -8.44 3.07
CA LEU A 266 -8.91 -8.26 2.53
C LEU A 266 -8.96 -7.84 1.06
N LYS A 267 -8.31 -6.73 0.73
CA LYS A 267 -8.16 -6.25 -0.64
C LYS A 267 -6.98 -6.94 -1.33
N PHE A 268 -7.12 -7.12 -2.63
CA PHE A 268 -6.05 -7.67 -3.47
C PHE A 268 -6.08 -7.04 -4.87
N ALA A 269 -4.96 -7.16 -5.57
CA ALA A 269 -4.86 -6.83 -6.99
C ALA A 269 -4.60 -8.09 -7.81
N ILE A 270 -5.05 -8.09 -9.06
CA ILE A 270 -4.67 -9.10 -10.04
C ILE A 270 -3.74 -8.45 -11.07
N ARG A 271 -2.64 -9.12 -11.37
CA ARG A 271 -1.64 -8.64 -12.32
C ARG A 271 -1.34 -9.64 -13.41
N GLU A 272 -1.05 -9.10 -14.59
CA GLU A 272 -0.63 -9.85 -15.77
C GLU A 272 0.53 -9.09 -16.44
N GLY A 273 1.67 -9.75 -16.64
CA GLY A 273 2.83 -9.13 -17.27
C GLY A 273 3.33 -7.85 -16.58
N GLY A 274 3.21 -7.77 -15.25
CA GLY A 274 3.62 -6.60 -14.46
C GLY A 274 2.59 -5.47 -14.37
N ARG A 275 1.45 -5.57 -15.07
CA ARG A 275 0.36 -4.57 -15.04
C ARG A 275 -0.77 -5.04 -14.15
N THR A 276 -1.33 -4.13 -13.37
CA THR A 276 -2.58 -4.38 -12.64
C THR A 276 -3.74 -4.36 -13.64
N ILE A 277 -4.52 -5.44 -13.66
CA ILE A 277 -5.64 -5.62 -14.57
C ILE A 277 -6.98 -5.67 -13.85
N ALA A 278 -6.98 -5.93 -12.55
CA ALA A 278 -8.17 -5.92 -11.73
C ALA A 278 -7.82 -5.67 -10.27
N SER A 279 -8.80 -5.19 -9.50
CA SER A 279 -8.75 -5.08 -8.05
C SER A 279 -9.96 -5.79 -7.44
N GLY A 280 -9.78 -6.39 -6.27
CA GLY A 280 -10.84 -7.13 -5.62
C GLY A 280 -10.79 -7.07 -4.10
N GLN A 281 -11.85 -7.55 -3.50
CA GLN A 281 -11.98 -7.68 -2.04
C GLN A 281 -12.60 -9.03 -1.69
N VAL A 282 -11.98 -9.75 -0.76
CA VAL A 282 -12.47 -11.03 -0.25
C VAL A 282 -13.81 -10.81 0.47
N THR A 283 -14.84 -11.52 0.05
CA THR A 283 -16.19 -11.47 0.63
C THR A 283 -16.46 -12.64 1.55
N GLU A 284 -15.99 -13.83 1.17
CA GLU A 284 -16.12 -15.04 1.98
C GLU A 284 -14.84 -15.89 1.84
N ILE A 285 -14.54 -16.66 2.89
CA ILE A 285 -13.43 -17.60 2.93
C ILE A 285 -14.05 -19.00 2.95
N SER A 286 -13.68 -19.80 1.97
CA SER A 286 -14.08 -21.22 1.92
C SER A 286 -12.95 -22.08 2.49
N GLU A 287 -13.28 -23.08 3.26
CA GLU A 287 -12.33 -24.06 3.79
C GLU A 287 -11.76 -24.95 2.68
#